data_fd61e576127a3e0b78eb9538775c86a6
#
_entry.id   fd61e576127a3e0b78eb9538775c86a6
#
_cell.length_a   1.000
_cell.length_b   1.000
_cell.length_c   1.000
_cell.angle_alpha   90.00
_cell.angle_beta   90.00
_cell.angle_gamma   90.00
#
_symmetry.space_group_name_H-M   'P 1'
#
loop_
_entity.id
_entity.type
_entity.pdbx_description
1 polymer ?
#
loop_
_entity_poly.entity_id
_entity_poly.type
_entity_poly.pdbx_seq_one_letter_code
_entity_poly.pdbx_strand_id
1 'polypeptide(L)'
;MSTLLLRTLRDDPADAEVASHRLLVRAGYIRRAAPGGFSWLPLGWLVYRNVERIVREEMDAAGFQEVHFPALLPKEPYEATGRWTEYGDNLFRLQDRKGADFLLAPTHEEMFTLLVKDICGSYKDLPLSIYQIQTKYRDEARPRAGLLRGREFVMKDSYSFD
;
A
#
# COMPACT_ATOMS: atom_id res chain seq x y z
N MET A 1 24.91 16.14 -9.48
CA MET A 1 24.87 14.92 -8.65
C MET A 1 25.64 15.03 -7.34
N SER A 2 26.57 15.96 -7.20
CA SER A 2 27.40 16.11 -5.98
C SER A 2 26.63 16.49 -4.72
N THR A 3 25.43 17.05 -4.85
CA THR A 3 24.57 17.45 -3.70
C THR A 3 23.44 16.46 -3.40
N LEU A 4 23.24 15.44 -4.26
CA LEU A 4 22.21 14.43 -4.05
C LEU A 4 22.64 13.45 -2.95
N LEU A 5 21.72 13.10 -2.04
CA LEU A 5 21.94 12.04 -1.07
C LEU A 5 21.95 10.69 -1.82
N LEU A 6 23.12 10.34 -2.33
CA LEU A 6 23.39 9.11 -3.06
C LEU A 6 24.59 8.41 -2.44
N ARG A 7 24.38 7.21 -1.94
CA ARG A 7 25.42 6.34 -1.40
C ARG A 7 25.24 4.94 -1.95
N THR A 8 26.13 4.56 -2.84
CA THR A 8 26.21 3.19 -3.38
C THR A 8 26.98 2.28 -2.42
N LEU A 9 26.73 0.99 -2.51
CA LEU A 9 27.48 -0.03 -1.77
C LEU A 9 28.30 -0.88 -2.75
N ARG A 10 29.52 -1.25 -2.32
CA ARG A 10 30.38 -2.14 -3.08
C ARG A 10 29.91 -3.58 -3.03
N ASP A 11 29.54 -4.02 -1.83
CA ASP A 11 29.19 -5.40 -1.55
C ASP A 11 27.67 -5.61 -1.54
N ASP A 12 27.23 -6.83 -1.81
CA ASP A 12 25.84 -7.20 -1.73
C ASP A 12 25.37 -7.24 -0.26
N PRO A 13 24.14 -6.77 0.05
CA PRO A 13 23.57 -6.95 1.37
C PRO A 13 23.40 -8.44 1.69
N ALA A 14 23.76 -8.84 2.91
CA ALA A 14 23.72 -10.25 3.32
C ALA A 14 22.31 -10.88 3.29
N ASP A 15 21.28 -10.04 3.39
CA ASP A 15 19.86 -10.44 3.40
C ASP A 15 19.18 -10.34 2.02
N ALA A 16 19.94 -9.97 0.97
CA ALA A 16 19.38 -9.77 -0.37
C ALA A 16 19.54 -11.03 -1.24
N GLU A 17 18.52 -11.87 -1.25
CA GLU A 17 18.49 -13.12 -2.01
C GLU A 17 18.28 -12.92 -3.51
N VAL A 18 17.43 -11.96 -3.91
CA VAL A 18 17.07 -11.71 -5.32
C VAL A 18 17.84 -10.55 -5.93
N ALA A 19 18.06 -10.61 -7.24
CA ALA A 19 18.85 -9.61 -7.97
C ALA A 19 18.28 -8.19 -7.84
N SER A 20 16.95 -8.01 -7.91
CA SER A 20 16.31 -6.71 -7.77
C SER A 20 16.59 -6.07 -6.40
N HIS A 21 16.52 -6.85 -5.33
CA HIS A 21 16.82 -6.36 -3.98
C HIS A 21 18.29 -5.93 -3.86
N ARG A 22 19.22 -6.79 -4.32
CA ARG A 22 20.66 -6.46 -4.32
C ARG A 22 20.96 -5.17 -5.07
N LEU A 23 20.45 -5.05 -6.30
CA LEU A 23 20.69 -3.89 -7.14
C LEU A 23 20.10 -2.60 -6.58
N LEU A 24 18.87 -2.63 -6.07
CA LEU A 24 18.23 -1.46 -5.48
C LEU A 24 18.97 -0.95 -4.24
N VAL A 25 19.44 -1.84 -3.37
CA VAL A 25 20.22 -1.45 -2.19
C VAL A 25 21.61 -0.96 -2.60
N ARG A 26 22.33 -1.68 -3.47
CA ARG A 26 23.68 -1.28 -3.93
C ARG A 26 23.68 0.06 -4.65
N ALA A 27 22.71 0.28 -5.51
CA ALA A 27 22.58 1.52 -6.29
C ALA A 27 22.11 2.72 -5.44
N GLY A 28 21.76 2.52 -4.16
CA GLY A 28 21.31 3.60 -3.29
C GLY A 28 19.90 4.07 -3.59
N TYR A 29 19.03 3.18 -4.03
CA TYR A 29 17.60 3.46 -4.24
C TYR A 29 16.77 3.27 -2.97
N ILE A 30 17.09 2.22 -2.21
CA ILE A 30 16.41 1.89 -0.95
C ILE A 30 17.41 1.57 0.15
N ARG A 31 16.93 1.65 1.41
CA ARG A 31 17.59 1.13 2.60
C ARG A 31 16.59 0.43 3.48
N ARG A 32 16.99 -0.69 4.08
CA ARG A 32 16.14 -1.41 5.03
C ARG A 32 15.96 -0.56 6.30
N ALA A 33 14.70 -0.30 6.64
CA ALA A 33 14.31 0.35 7.89
C ALA A 33 13.95 -0.69 8.96
N ALA A 34 13.22 -1.74 8.52
CA ALA A 34 12.80 -2.87 9.36
C ALA A 34 12.63 -4.10 8.47
N PRO A 35 12.43 -5.32 9.03
CA PRO A 35 12.06 -6.49 8.24
C PRO A 35 10.77 -6.21 7.45
N GLY A 36 10.85 -6.25 6.11
CA GLY A 36 9.74 -5.94 5.22
C GLY A 36 9.36 -4.46 5.09
N GLY A 37 10.18 -3.55 5.63
CA GLY A 37 10.01 -2.10 5.53
C GLY A 37 11.27 -1.42 4.98
N PHE A 38 11.13 -0.53 4.01
CA PHE A 38 12.24 0.12 3.32
C PHE A 38 12.06 1.63 3.25
N SER A 39 13.16 2.35 3.49
CA SER A 39 13.27 3.78 3.20
C SER A 39 13.64 3.96 1.73
N TRP A 40 12.91 4.81 1.03
CA TRP A 40 13.22 5.22 -0.33
C TRP A 40 14.21 6.38 -0.28
N LEU A 41 15.35 6.22 -0.95
CA LEU A 41 16.32 7.30 -1.13
C LEU A 41 15.95 8.14 -2.37
N PRO A 42 16.55 9.32 -2.57
CA PRO A 42 16.10 10.26 -3.59
C PRO A 42 15.92 9.67 -4.99
N LEU A 43 16.87 8.86 -5.48
CA LEU A 43 16.74 8.23 -6.80
C LEU A 43 15.62 7.19 -6.84
N GLY A 44 15.53 6.35 -5.82
CA GLY A 44 14.44 5.37 -5.70
C GLY A 44 13.08 6.05 -5.61
N TRP A 45 12.99 7.14 -4.86
CA TRP A 45 11.76 7.93 -4.74
C TRP A 45 11.34 8.58 -6.05
N LEU A 46 12.29 9.06 -6.87
CA LEU A 46 11.99 9.57 -8.21
C LEU A 46 11.40 8.48 -9.12
N VAL A 47 11.97 7.28 -9.10
CA VAL A 47 11.43 6.14 -9.86
C VAL A 47 10.04 5.76 -9.36
N TYR A 48 9.87 5.66 -8.04
CA TYR A 48 8.58 5.36 -7.41
C TYR A 48 7.50 6.34 -7.88
N ARG A 49 7.74 7.65 -7.76
CA ARG A 49 6.79 8.69 -8.17
C ARG A 49 6.49 8.64 -9.68
N ASN A 50 7.47 8.27 -10.50
CA ASN A 50 7.25 8.15 -11.93
C ASN A 50 6.33 6.96 -12.27
N VAL A 51 6.52 5.82 -11.60
CA VAL A 51 5.62 4.66 -11.72
C VAL A 51 4.21 5.02 -11.25
N GLU A 52 4.09 5.67 -10.09
CA GLU A 52 2.82 6.13 -9.55
C GLU A 52 2.08 7.08 -10.51
N ARG A 53 2.81 8.02 -11.11
CA ARG A 53 2.26 8.95 -12.11
C ARG A 53 1.70 8.21 -13.32
N ILE A 54 2.45 7.26 -13.88
CA ILE A 54 1.99 6.45 -15.02
C ILE A 54 0.73 5.68 -14.67
N VAL A 55 0.70 5.03 -13.50
CA VAL A 55 -0.49 4.30 -13.05
C VAL A 55 -1.70 5.23 -12.92
N ARG A 56 -1.52 6.43 -12.38
CA ARG A 56 -2.60 7.42 -12.25
C ARG A 56 -3.11 7.87 -13.61
N GLU A 57 -2.22 8.21 -14.53
CA GLU A 57 -2.57 8.63 -15.89
C GLU A 57 -3.40 7.56 -16.61
N GLU A 58 -3.04 6.29 -16.49
CA GLU A 58 -3.78 5.18 -17.10
C GLU A 58 -5.18 4.98 -16.46
N MET A 59 -5.27 5.10 -15.13
CA MET A 59 -6.55 5.00 -14.42
C MET A 59 -7.50 6.15 -14.78
N ASP A 60 -7.00 7.37 -14.82
CA ASP A 60 -7.76 8.55 -15.20
C ASP A 60 -8.22 8.47 -16.67
N ALA A 61 -7.33 8.03 -17.57
CA ALA A 61 -7.66 7.82 -18.98
C ALA A 61 -8.73 6.73 -19.19
N ALA A 62 -8.79 5.73 -18.30
CA ALA A 62 -9.83 4.71 -18.29
C ALA A 62 -11.14 5.18 -17.66
N GLY A 63 -11.24 6.43 -17.20
CA GLY A 63 -12.46 7.02 -16.63
C GLY A 63 -12.69 6.71 -15.15
N PHE A 64 -11.70 6.16 -14.45
CA PHE A 64 -11.78 5.98 -13.00
C PHE A 64 -11.57 7.31 -12.27
N GLN A 65 -12.22 7.46 -11.11
CA GLN A 65 -12.08 8.63 -10.25
C GLN A 65 -11.23 8.30 -9.04
N GLU A 66 -10.21 9.14 -8.77
CA GLU A 66 -9.33 8.93 -7.62
C GLU A 66 -10.01 9.33 -6.31
N VAL A 67 -9.94 8.46 -5.32
CA VAL A 67 -10.32 8.71 -3.92
C VAL A 67 -9.14 8.39 -3.02
N HIS A 68 -9.17 8.82 -1.76
CA HIS A 68 -8.11 8.49 -0.82
C HIS A 68 -8.68 8.24 0.57
N PHE A 69 -8.56 7.01 1.05
CA PHE A 69 -9.03 6.59 2.36
C PHE A 69 -7.91 6.66 3.41
N PRO A 70 -8.25 6.83 4.71
CA PRO A 70 -7.28 6.67 5.78
C PRO A 70 -6.75 5.23 5.84
N ALA A 71 -5.50 5.06 6.28
CA ALA A 71 -4.90 3.74 6.48
C ALA A 71 -5.18 3.15 7.87
N LEU A 72 -5.51 4.00 8.85
CA LEU A 72 -5.98 3.58 10.17
C LEU A 72 -7.50 3.48 10.14
N LEU A 73 -8.02 2.26 10.28
CA LEU A 73 -9.41 1.93 10.03
C LEU A 73 -10.08 1.33 11.27
N PRO A 74 -11.38 1.57 11.49
CA PRO A 74 -12.13 0.94 12.55
C PRO A 74 -12.35 -0.55 12.27
N LYS A 75 -12.54 -1.34 13.33
CA LYS A 75 -12.73 -2.80 13.27
C LYS A 75 -14.03 -3.20 12.57
N GLU A 76 -15.11 -2.47 12.83
CA GLU A 76 -16.49 -2.89 12.54
C GLU A 76 -16.72 -3.28 11.07
N PRO A 77 -16.24 -2.53 10.05
CA PRO A 77 -16.41 -2.96 8.66
C PRO A 77 -15.74 -4.31 8.34
N TYR A 78 -14.60 -4.56 8.93
CA TYR A 78 -13.83 -5.80 8.72
C TYR A 78 -14.39 -6.98 9.51
N GLU A 79 -15.02 -6.71 10.63
CA GLU A 79 -15.77 -7.72 11.39
C GLU A 79 -17.04 -8.13 10.64
N ALA A 80 -17.75 -7.15 10.06
CA ALA A 80 -18.97 -7.40 9.27
C ALA A 80 -18.71 -8.27 8.03
N THR A 81 -17.53 -8.18 7.40
CA THR A 81 -17.13 -9.03 6.26
C THR A 81 -16.43 -10.33 6.67
N GLY A 82 -16.20 -10.54 7.96
CA GLY A 82 -15.44 -11.69 8.49
C GLY A 82 -13.91 -11.53 8.38
N ARG A 83 -13.42 -10.53 7.67
CA ARG A 83 -11.98 -10.32 7.43
C ARG A 83 -11.19 -10.02 8.69
N TRP A 84 -11.81 -9.47 9.72
CA TRP A 84 -11.15 -9.30 11.02
C TRP A 84 -10.58 -10.61 11.57
N THR A 85 -11.27 -11.73 11.33
CA THR A 85 -10.85 -13.07 11.76
C THR A 85 -10.06 -13.79 10.67
N GLU A 86 -10.50 -13.74 9.41
CA GLU A 86 -9.90 -14.48 8.30
C GLU A 86 -8.46 -14.08 7.97
N TYR A 87 -8.10 -12.81 8.14
CA TYR A 87 -6.71 -12.36 7.98
C TYR A 87 -5.77 -12.94 9.03
N GLY A 88 -6.29 -13.44 10.16
CA GLY A 88 -5.49 -14.04 11.22
C GLY A 88 -4.38 -13.11 11.70
N ASP A 89 -3.17 -13.65 11.81
CA ASP A 89 -1.99 -12.94 12.29
C ASP A 89 -1.40 -11.96 11.25
N ASN A 90 -1.87 -11.98 10.00
CA ASN A 90 -1.44 -11.04 8.98
C ASN A 90 -2.06 -9.64 9.15
N LEU A 91 -2.98 -9.46 10.08
CA LEU A 91 -3.64 -8.18 10.34
C LEU A 91 -2.95 -7.44 11.48
N PHE A 92 -2.44 -6.25 11.20
CA PHE A 92 -2.00 -5.32 12.26
C PHE A 92 -3.20 -4.75 13.00
N ARG A 93 -3.42 -5.21 14.24
CA ARG A 93 -4.49 -4.76 15.15
C ARG A 93 -3.93 -3.81 16.17
N LEU A 94 -4.69 -2.77 16.49
CA LEU A 94 -4.33 -1.72 17.43
C LEU A 94 -5.52 -1.39 18.32
N GLN A 95 -5.26 -0.75 19.44
CA GLN A 95 -6.28 -0.12 20.26
C GLN A 95 -5.96 1.35 20.47
N ASP A 96 -6.96 2.20 20.44
CA ASP A 96 -6.82 3.58 20.83
C ASP A 96 -6.72 3.72 22.35
N ARG A 97 -6.51 4.95 22.84
CA ARG A 97 -6.40 5.22 24.28
C ARG A 97 -7.70 4.96 25.06
N LYS A 98 -8.82 4.79 24.38
CA LYS A 98 -10.14 4.50 24.97
C LYS A 98 -10.50 3.02 24.89
N GLY A 99 -9.62 2.20 24.30
CA GLY A 99 -9.79 0.76 24.13
C GLY A 99 -10.62 0.37 22.90
N ALA A 100 -10.88 1.29 21.96
CA ALA A 100 -11.52 0.96 20.70
C ALA A 100 -10.54 0.23 19.78
N ASP A 101 -11.00 -0.83 19.12
CA ASP A 101 -10.21 -1.64 18.21
C ASP A 101 -10.09 -0.98 16.83
N PHE A 102 -8.88 -0.95 16.31
CA PHE A 102 -8.51 -0.46 14.98
C PHE A 102 -7.60 -1.47 14.28
N LEU A 103 -7.41 -1.25 12.98
CA LEU A 103 -6.43 -1.98 12.16
C LEU A 103 -5.69 -1.03 11.23
N LEU A 104 -4.49 -1.44 10.82
CA LEU A 104 -3.84 -0.87 9.65
C LEU A 104 -4.33 -1.60 8.40
N ALA A 105 -4.78 -0.85 7.41
CA ALA A 105 -5.47 -1.37 6.23
C ALA A 105 -4.68 -2.43 5.45
N PRO A 106 -5.08 -3.70 5.41
CA PRO A 106 -4.52 -4.71 4.51
C PRO A 106 -5.12 -4.64 3.11
N THR A 107 -6.33 -4.10 3.02
CA THR A 107 -7.15 -3.77 1.85
C THR A 107 -8.10 -2.64 2.24
N HIS A 108 -8.73 -1.99 1.27
CA HIS A 108 -9.74 -0.95 1.50
C HIS A 108 -11.09 -1.27 0.85
N GLU A 109 -11.31 -2.51 0.43
CA GLU A 109 -12.54 -2.92 -0.26
C GLU A 109 -13.80 -2.56 0.54
N GLU A 110 -13.77 -2.76 1.87
CA GLU A 110 -14.86 -2.36 2.77
C GLU A 110 -15.11 -0.85 2.71
N MET A 111 -14.05 -0.05 2.69
CA MET A 111 -14.17 1.41 2.66
C MET A 111 -14.73 1.91 1.33
N PHE A 112 -14.32 1.33 0.21
CA PHE A 112 -14.90 1.62 -1.11
C PHE A 112 -16.39 1.31 -1.13
N THR A 113 -16.77 0.14 -0.64
CA THR A 113 -18.16 -0.31 -0.62
C THR A 113 -19.02 0.57 0.29
N LEU A 114 -18.52 0.93 1.47
CA LEU A 114 -19.24 1.82 2.39
C LEU A 114 -19.38 3.24 1.83
N LEU A 115 -18.35 3.78 1.18
CA LEU A 115 -18.42 5.07 0.52
C LEU A 115 -19.49 5.09 -0.57
N VAL A 116 -19.49 4.10 -1.46
CA VAL A 116 -20.47 4.02 -2.55
C VAL A 116 -21.88 3.84 -1.99
N LYS A 117 -22.05 3.00 -0.96
CA LYS A 117 -23.33 2.83 -0.27
C LYS A 117 -23.85 4.14 0.33
N ASP A 118 -22.97 5.00 0.81
CA ASP A 118 -23.34 6.28 1.43
C ASP A 118 -23.72 7.35 0.39
N ILE A 119 -22.96 7.44 -0.71
CA ILE A 119 -23.14 8.51 -1.71
C ILE A 119 -24.08 8.17 -2.87
N CYS A 120 -24.24 6.87 -3.21
CA CYS A 120 -25.13 6.44 -4.28
C CYS A 120 -26.55 6.24 -3.76
N GLY A 121 -27.44 7.17 -4.07
CA GLY A 121 -28.85 7.13 -3.66
C GLY A 121 -29.75 6.35 -4.61
N SER A 122 -29.29 6.06 -5.83
CA SER A 122 -30.09 5.42 -6.89
C SER A 122 -29.21 4.60 -7.83
N TYR A 123 -29.79 3.56 -8.43
CA TYR A 123 -29.14 2.82 -9.51
C TYR A 123 -28.74 3.70 -10.71
N LYS A 124 -29.33 4.90 -10.82
CA LYS A 124 -28.98 5.88 -11.88
C LYS A 124 -27.62 6.54 -11.65
N ASP A 125 -27.06 6.41 -10.44
CA ASP A 125 -25.73 6.90 -10.10
C ASP A 125 -24.63 5.94 -10.59
N LEU A 126 -25.04 4.75 -11.08
CA LEU A 126 -24.18 3.72 -11.63
C LEU A 126 -24.19 3.76 -13.18
N PRO A 127 -23.13 3.29 -13.88
CA PRO A 127 -21.93 2.68 -13.30
C PRO A 127 -20.96 3.71 -12.67
N LEU A 128 -20.26 3.29 -11.64
CA LEU A 128 -19.23 4.10 -10.96
C LEU A 128 -17.95 3.31 -10.85
N SER A 129 -16.82 3.89 -11.30
CA SER A 129 -15.49 3.30 -11.16
C SER A 129 -14.60 4.24 -10.39
N ILE A 130 -14.04 3.76 -9.29
CA ILE A 130 -13.18 4.53 -8.39
C ILE A 130 -11.91 3.76 -8.05
N TYR A 131 -10.83 4.47 -7.75
CA TYR A 131 -9.55 3.88 -7.37
C TYR A 131 -8.83 4.73 -6.32
N GLN A 132 -7.81 4.16 -5.71
CA GLN A 132 -6.85 4.90 -4.90
C GLN A 132 -5.43 4.35 -5.12
N ILE A 133 -4.45 5.18 -4.76
CA ILE A 133 -3.06 4.77 -4.56
C ILE A 133 -2.77 5.01 -3.08
N GLN A 134 -2.63 3.93 -2.30
CA GLN A 134 -2.54 4.02 -0.85
C GLN A 134 -1.67 2.91 -0.27
N THR A 135 -1.04 3.21 0.84
CA THR A 135 -0.27 2.25 1.63
C THR A 135 -1.16 1.15 2.18
N LYS A 136 -0.67 -0.09 2.08
CA LYS A 136 -1.26 -1.28 2.69
C LYS A 136 -0.28 -1.85 3.71
N TYR A 137 -0.84 -2.47 4.73
CA TYR A 137 -0.10 -3.06 5.83
C TYR A 137 -0.51 -4.52 6.02
N ARG A 138 0.47 -5.41 5.99
CA ARG A 138 0.24 -6.84 6.27
C ARG A 138 1.36 -7.34 7.18
N ASP A 139 1.01 -7.92 8.33
CA ASP A 139 2.00 -8.47 9.25
C ASP A 139 2.57 -9.79 8.72
N GLU A 140 3.30 -9.67 7.62
CA GLU A 140 3.92 -10.78 6.93
C GLU A 140 4.98 -11.44 7.82
N ALA A 141 4.74 -12.68 8.17
CA ALA A 141 5.64 -13.45 9.06
C ALA A 141 7.05 -13.64 8.46
N ARG A 142 7.15 -13.72 7.13
CA ARG A 142 8.41 -13.93 6.41
C ARG A 142 8.54 -12.97 5.22
N PRO A 143 8.79 -11.68 5.47
CA PRO A 143 9.05 -10.74 4.39
C PRO A 143 10.31 -11.17 3.62
N ARG A 144 10.24 -11.14 2.30
CA ARG A 144 11.31 -11.62 1.42
C ARG A 144 11.31 -10.91 0.07
N ALA A 145 12.37 -11.12 -0.69
CA ALA A 145 12.52 -10.56 -2.04
C ALA A 145 12.46 -9.01 -2.07
N GLY A 146 12.95 -8.34 -1.01
CA GLY A 146 13.00 -6.88 -0.95
C GLY A 146 11.61 -6.25 -1.01
N LEU A 147 11.37 -5.42 -2.04
CA LEU A 147 10.10 -4.71 -2.22
C LEU A 147 8.92 -5.60 -2.64
N LEU A 148 9.17 -6.85 -3.09
CA LEU A 148 8.13 -7.70 -3.64
C LEU A 148 7.20 -8.29 -2.57
N ARG A 149 7.69 -8.50 -1.34
CA ARG A 149 6.90 -9.03 -0.23
C ARG A 149 7.29 -8.37 1.08
N GLY A 150 6.76 -7.18 1.28
CA GLY A 150 6.97 -6.36 2.47
C GLY A 150 5.77 -6.37 3.42
N ARG A 151 5.93 -5.69 4.55
CA ARG A 151 4.88 -5.44 5.55
C ARG A 151 4.15 -4.14 5.32
N GLU A 152 4.80 -3.21 4.64
CA GLU A 152 4.28 -1.91 4.22
C GLU A 152 4.60 -1.71 2.75
N PHE A 153 3.59 -1.48 1.94
CA PHE A 153 3.75 -1.27 0.50
C PHE A 153 2.59 -0.44 -0.05
N VAL A 154 2.81 0.25 -1.16
CA VAL A 154 1.76 1.01 -1.83
C VAL A 154 1.11 0.16 -2.90
N MET A 155 -0.21 0.24 -2.98
CA MET A 155 -1.02 -0.47 -3.95
C MET A 155 -1.96 0.51 -4.64
N LYS A 156 -2.10 0.38 -5.96
CA LYS A 156 -3.26 0.86 -6.67
C LYS A 156 -4.34 -0.23 -6.53
N ASP A 157 -5.43 0.10 -5.92
CA ASP A 157 -6.63 -0.71 -5.88
C ASP A 157 -7.80 0.06 -6.49
N SER A 158 -8.62 -0.63 -7.26
CA SER A 158 -9.74 -0.05 -8.01
C SER A 158 -10.94 -0.98 -8.02
N TYR A 159 -12.12 -0.38 -8.00
CA TYR A 159 -13.39 -1.08 -7.94
C TYR A 159 -14.39 -0.42 -8.87
N SER A 160 -15.17 -1.24 -9.59
CA SER A 160 -16.33 -0.81 -10.37
C SER A 160 -17.60 -1.31 -9.69
N PHE A 161 -18.62 -0.48 -9.79
CA PHE A 161 -19.97 -0.74 -9.27
C PHE A 161 -20.94 -0.52 -10.42
N ASP A 162 -21.74 -1.58 -10.76
CA ASP A 162 -22.65 -1.63 -11.90
C ASP A 162 -24.08 -1.86 -11.46
#